data_99b6aace9195872cdb3fc4e8514480e3
#
_entry.id   99b6aace9195872cdb3fc4e8514480e3
#
_cell.length_a   1.000
_cell.length_b   1.000
_cell.length_c   1.000
_cell.angle_alpha   90.00
_cell.angle_beta   90.00
_cell.angle_gamma   90.00
#
_symmetry.space_group_name_H-M   'P 1'
#
loop_
_entity.id
_entity.type
_entity.pdbx_description
1 polymer ?
#
loop_
_entity_poly.entity_id
_entity_poly.type
_entity_poly.pdbx_seq_one_letter_code
_entity_poly.pdbx_strand_id
1 'polypeptide(L)'
;MITTIKDIGEIELLNRLKKFMRLGQIDDDIAEIKLSTKKLLINTDLLLEEIHFSDKISNAKDIGWKCITSNVSDLICSGSDNIISFTVGLVLPPSTNWEWVEKLYEGMCEAMEEFGGEIIGGDCTSGERKMISITAIGEMSKPRLHRGNALPGDYIVSTGFHGLSRLGLALLTFEKLPSKVELS
;
A
#
# COMPACT_ATOMS: atom_id res chain seq x y z
N MET A 1 3.11 0.50 29.84
CA MET A 1 3.71 -0.72 29.24
C MET A 1 3.34 -0.72 27.77
N ILE A 2 4.30 -1.01 26.91
CA ILE A 2 4.06 -1.12 25.43
C ILE A 2 3.35 -2.46 25.18
N THR A 3 2.21 -2.45 24.51
CA THR A 3 1.45 -3.65 24.18
C THR A 3 1.95 -4.21 22.85
N THR A 4 2.43 -5.46 22.84
CA THR A 4 2.90 -6.13 21.63
C THR A 4 1.81 -7.04 21.03
N ILE A 5 1.99 -7.48 19.78
CA ILE A 5 1.09 -8.45 19.14
C ILE A 5 1.06 -9.77 19.91
N LYS A 6 2.19 -10.18 20.48
CA LYS A 6 2.26 -11.36 21.34
C LYS A 6 1.37 -11.25 22.58
N ASP A 7 1.26 -10.03 23.15
CA ASP A 7 0.48 -9.82 24.38
C ASP A 7 -1.02 -9.88 24.12
N ILE A 8 -1.48 -9.44 22.95
CA ILE A 8 -2.91 -9.42 22.59
C ILE A 8 -3.38 -10.72 21.91
N GLY A 9 -2.51 -11.38 21.17
CA GLY A 9 -2.86 -12.58 20.39
C GLY A 9 -3.69 -12.27 19.13
N GLU A 10 -3.91 -13.30 18.31
CA GLU A 10 -4.54 -13.17 16.99
C GLU A 10 -6.00 -12.67 17.07
N ILE A 11 -6.81 -13.25 17.93
CA ILE A 11 -8.24 -12.90 18.03
C ILE A 11 -8.43 -11.43 18.41
N GLU A 12 -7.66 -10.93 19.37
CA GLU A 12 -7.73 -9.52 19.78
C GLU A 12 -7.16 -8.60 18.71
N LEU A 13 -6.11 -9.02 18.00
CA LEU A 13 -5.59 -8.29 16.84
C LEU A 13 -6.69 -8.09 15.79
N LEU A 14 -7.36 -9.15 15.37
CA LEU A 14 -8.46 -9.09 14.41
C LEU A 14 -9.60 -8.20 14.90
N ASN A 15 -9.97 -8.30 16.18
CA ASN A 15 -11.00 -7.43 16.76
C ASN A 15 -10.62 -5.95 16.71
N ARG A 16 -9.35 -5.60 16.95
CA ARG A 16 -8.86 -4.20 16.85
C ARG A 16 -8.80 -3.71 15.42
N LEU A 17 -8.58 -4.59 14.45
CA LEU A 17 -8.54 -4.25 13.03
C LEU A 17 -9.95 -4.01 12.43
N LYS A 18 -11.01 -4.53 13.04
CA LYS A 18 -12.41 -4.32 12.58
C LYS A 18 -12.75 -2.85 12.32
N LYS A 19 -12.21 -1.93 13.11
CA LYS A 19 -12.49 -0.48 12.96
C LYS A 19 -11.96 0.12 11.64
N PHE A 20 -11.02 -0.55 10.97
CA PHE A 20 -10.41 -0.11 9.70
C PHE A 20 -11.01 -0.78 8.47
N MET A 21 -11.94 -1.71 8.65
CA MET A 21 -12.50 -2.53 7.59
C MET A 21 -14.00 -2.27 7.41
N ARG A 22 -14.50 -2.65 6.23
CA ARG A 22 -15.93 -2.63 5.98
C ARG A 22 -16.67 -3.52 6.97
N LEU A 23 -17.82 -3.05 7.48
CA LEU A 23 -18.65 -3.82 8.41
C LEU A 23 -19.04 -5.17 7.82
N GLY A 24 -18.87 -6.24 8.61
CA GLY A 24 -19.25 -7.60 8.26
C GLY A 24 -18.21 -8.39 7.45
N GLN A 25 -17.08 -7.77 7.06
CA GLN A 25 -16.06 -8.47 6.25
C GLN A 25 -15.11 -9.36 7.07
N ILE A 26 -14.99 -9.12 8.37
CA ILE A 26 -14.06 -9.88 9.22
C ILE A 26 -14.75 -11.07 9.92
N ASP A 27 -16.02 -11.24 9.73
CA ASP A 27 -16.83 -12.29 10.39
C ASP A 27 -16.88 -13.59 9.54
N ASP A 28 -16.32 -13.56 8.32
CA ASP A 28 -16.23 -14.70 7.40
C ASP A 28 -14.89 -14.64 6.67
N ASP A 29 -14.42 -15.78 6.13
CA ASP A 29 -13.16 -15.89 5.38
C ASP A 29 -13.27 -15.34 3.94
N ILE A 30 -14.45 -14.85 3.53
CA ILE A 30 -14.72 -14.39 2.16
C ILE A 30 -15.26 -12.97 2.16
N ALA A 31 -14.75 -12.15 1.24
CA ALA A 31 -15.29 -10.83 0.93
C ALA A 31 -16.15 -10.86 -0.34
N GLU A 32 -17.35 -10.27 -0.29
CA GLU A 32 -18.20 -10.10 -1.47
C GLU A 32 -17.97 -8.73 -2.13
N ILE A 33 -17.68 -8.74 -3.43
CA ILE A 33 -17.62 -7.54 -4.27
C ILE A 33 -18.75 -7.60 -5.30
N LYS A 34 -19.66 -6.63 -5.28
CA LYS A 34 -20.67 -6.49 -6.31
C LYS A 34 -20.05 -5.90 -7.56
N LEU A 35 -19.97 -6.70 -8.62
CA LEU A 35 -19.46 -6.26 -9.91
C LEU A 35 -20.50 -5.41 -10.64
N SER A 36 -20.01 -4.31 -11.21
CA SER A 36 -20.72 -3.57 -12.26
C SER A 36 -20.50 -4.26 -13.62
N THR A 37 -21.06 -3.73 -14.71
CA THR A 37 -20.78 -4.18 -16.09
C THR A 37 -19.37 -3.79 -16.57
N LYS A 38 -18.57 -3.13 -15.74
CA LYS A 38 -17.23 -2.68 -16.04
C LYS A 38 -16.21 -3.80 -15.92
N LYS A 39 -15.02 -3.59 -16.50
CA LYS A 39 -13.88 -4.49 -16.35
C LYS A 39 -13.18 -4.24 -15.02
N LEU A 40 -12.68 -5.28 -14.38
CA LEU A 40 -11.83 -5.19 -13.20
C LEU A 40 -10.36 -5.18 -13.59
N LEU A 41 -9.61 -4.37 -12.86
CA LEU A 41 -8.16 -4.40 -12.80
C LEU A 41 -7.75 -4.86 -11.40
N ILE A 42 -6.75 -5.70 -11.32
CA ILE A 42 -6.22 -6.24 -10.06
C ILE A 42 -4.72 -6.19 -10.13
N ASN A 43 -4.09 -5.66 -9.08
CA ASN A 43 -2.65 -5.76 -8.88
C ASN A 43 -2.32 -6.15 -7.44
N THR A 44 -1.09 -6.58 -7.20
CA THR A 44 -0.59 -6.90 -5.86
C THR A 44 0.85 -6.44 -5.73
N ASP A 45 1.12 -5.66 -4.68
CA ASP A 45 2.46 -5.27 -4.27
C ASP A 45 2.82 -5.83 -2.90
N LEU A 46 4.10 -6.13 -2.73
CA LEU A 46 4.68 -6.60 -1.48
C LEU A 46 5.69 -5.58 -0.95
N LEU A 47 5.57 -5.22 0.32
CA LEU A 47 6.56 -4.43 1.04
C LEU A 47 7.22 -5.27 2.13
N LEU A 48 8.53 -5.40 2.06
CA LEU A 48 9.34 -6.16 3.02
C LEU A 48 10.26 -5.20 3.78
N GLU A 49 10.29 -5.35 5.10
CA GLU A 49 11.19 -4.60 5.99
C GLU A 49 12.66 -4.76 5.58
N GLU A 50 13.43 -3.71 5.70
CA GLU A 50 14.84 -3.56 5.28
C GLU A 50 15.08 -3.69 3.75
N ILE A 51 14.02 -3.84 2.95
CA ILE A 51 14.08 -3.84 1.48
C ILE A 51 13.29 -2.65 0.92
N HIS A 52 12.02 -2.53 1.30
CA HIS A 52 11.11 -1.52 0.76
C HIS A 52 10.81 -0.40 1.75
N PHE A 53 11.02 -0.63 3.03
CA PHE A 53 10.92 0.32 4.12
C PHE A 53 11.84 -0.08 5.29
N SER A 54 12.12 0.86 6.16
CA SER A 54 12.82 0.60 7.42
C SER A 54 12.29 1.54 8.50
N ASP A 55 12.02 1.02 9.69
CA ASP A 55 11.58 1.81 10.85
C ASP A 55 12.62 2.87 11.30
N LYS A 56 13.85 2.80 10.77
CA LYS A 56 14.90 3.80 11.04
C LYS A 56 14.68 5.11 10.31
N ILE A 57 13.97 5.08 9.17
CA ILE A 57 13.82 6.22 8.27
C ILE A 57 12.37 6.55 7.91
N SER A 58 11.42 5.66 8.24
CA SER A 58 10.01 5.84 7.94
C SER A 58 9.17 5.45 9.16
N ASN A 59 8.17 6.24 9.49
CA ASN A 59 7.19 5.86 10.48
C ASN A 59 6.12 4.94 9.88
N ALA A 60 5.39 4.22 10.73
CA ALA A 60 4.39 3.25 10.31
C ALA A 60 3.26 3.88 9.47
N LYS A 61 2.88 5.11 9.76
CA LYS A 61 1.83 5.83 9.04
C LYS A 61 2.23 6.13 7.59
N ASP A 62 3.47 6.60 7.36
CA ASP A 62 3.99 6.83 6.01
C ASP A 62 4.14 5.51 5.24
N ILE A 63 4.48 4.42 5.93
CA ILE A 63 4.53 3.07 5.33
C ILE A 63 3.13 2.65 4.87
N GLY A 64 2.10 2.86 5.70
CA GLY A 64 0.71 2.58 5.37
C GLY A 64 0.22 3.37 4.16
N TRP A 65 0.49 4.68 4.13
CA TRP A 65 0.22 5.53 2.97
C TRP A 65 0.88 4.97 1.70
N LYS A 66 2.17 4.69 1.77
CA LYS A 66 2.93 4.12 0.64
C LYS A 66 2.36 2.80 0.15
N CYS A 67 1.92 1.91 1.04
CA CYS A 67 1.33 0.63 0.68
C CYS A 67 0.11 0.79 -0.25
N ILE A 68 -0.79 1.71 0.08
CA ILE A 68 -1.99 1.98 -0.72
C ILE A 68 -1.62 2.72 -2.00
N THR A 69 -0.84 3.81 -1.90
CA THR A 69 -0.56 4.67 -3.05
C THR A 69 0.27 3.99 -4.15
N SER A 70 1.16 3.04 -3.81
CA SER A 70 1.87 2.24 -4.81
C SER A 70 0.90 1.43 -5.66
N ASN A 71 -0.04 0.73 -5.05
CA ASN A 71 -1.05 -0.06 -5.74
C ASN A 71 -2.04 0.80 -6.53
N VAL A 72 -2.47 1.93 -5.96
CA VAL A 72 -3.33 2.91 -6.65
C VAL A 72 -2.65 3.44 -7.90
N SER A 73 -1.36 3.75 -7.82
CA SER A 73 -0.56 4.22 -8.97
C SER A 73 -0.61 3.23 -10.14
N ASP A 74 -0.43 1.94 -9.87
CA ASP A 74 -0.47 0.90 -10.90
C ASP A 74 -1.85 0.75 -11.55
N LEU A 75 -2.91 0.83 -10.75
CA LEU A 75 -4.28 0.78 -11.25
C LEU A 75 -4.59 1.99 -12.14
N ILE A 76 -4.25 3.21 -11.69
CA ILE A 76 -4.49 4.46 -12.44
C ILE A 76 -3.67 4.47 -13.74
N CYS A 77 -2.38 4.10 -13.69
CA CYS A 77 -1.53 4.01 -14.89
C CYS A 77 -2.06 2.98 -15.91
N SER A 78 -2.82 1.98 -15.45
CA SER A 78 -3.46 0.99 -16.30
C SER A 78 -4.85 1.43 -16.82
N GLY A 79 -5.34 2.61 -16.39
CA GLY A 79 -6.59 3.21 -16.84
C GLY A 79 -7.79 2.96 -15.93
N SER A 80 -7.56 2.64 -14.65
CA SER A 80 -8.63 2.54 -13.65
C SER A 80 -9.34 3.89 -13.49
N ASP A 81 -10.66 3.88 -13.55
CA ASP A 81 -11.51 5.05 -13.31
C ASP A 81 -11.90 5.19 -11.85
N ASN A 82 -11.87 4.09 -11.12
CA ASN A 82 -12.33 4.01 -9.74
C ASN A 82 -11.56 2.91 -8.99
N ILE A 83 -11.13 3.21 -7.78
CA ILE A 83 -10.57 2.23 -6.86
C ILE A 83 -11.70 1.66 -6.03
N ILE A 84 -11.86 0.34 -6.02
CA ILE A 84 -12.97 -0.33 -5.34
C ILE A 84 -12.55 -0.74 -3.93
N SER A 85 -11.46 -1.52 -3.83
CA SER A 85 -11.12 -2.17 -2.57
C SER A 85 -9.69 -2.67 -2.52
N PHE A 86 -9.29 -2.99 -1.28
CA PHE A 86 -7.99 -3.57 -0.95
C PHE A 86 -8.15 -4.79 -0.04
N THR A 87 -7.27 -5.77 -0.20
CA THR A 87 -7.01 -6.76 0.83
C THR A 87 -5.59 -6.57 1.37
N VAL A 88 -5.42 -6.82 2.68
CA VAL A 88 -4.17 -6.57 3.40
C VAL A 88 -3.67 -7.85 4.03
N GLY A 89 -2.57 -8.40 3.50
CA GLY A 89 -1.84 -9.49 4.14
C GLY A 89 -0.71 -8.93 5.01
N LEU A 90 -0.63 -9.35 6.27
CA LEU A 90 0.40 -8.94 7.21
C LEU A 90 1.20 -10.14 7.70
N VAL A 91 2.53 -10.05 7.62
CA VAL A 91 3.44 -10.90 8.38
C VAL A 91 4.11 -10.00 9.42
N LEU A 92 3.98 -10.35 10.70
CA LEU A 92 4.47 -9.51 11.79
C LEU A 92 5.29 -10.33 12.80
N PRO A 93 6.49 -9.84 13.21
CA PRO A 93 7.16 -10.39 14.37
C PRO A 93 6.26 -10.29 15.61
N PRO A 94 6.23 -11.33 16.48
CA PRO A 94 5.40 -11.30 17.71
C PRO A 94 5.72 -10.13 18.65
N SER A 95 6.92 -9.57 18.54
CA SER A 95 7.38 -8.39 19.30
C SER A 95 6.90 -7.07 18.73
N THR A 96 6.19 -7.06 17.58
CA THR A 96 5.69 -5.83 16.96
C THR A 96 4.72 -5.12 17.91
N ASN A 97 4.95 -3.82 18.10
CA ASN A 97 4.08 -2.99 18.93
C ASN A 97 2.73 -2.80 18.23
N TRP A 98 1.64 -2.91 18.98
CA TRP A 98 0.30 -2.61 18.46
C TRP A 98 0.20 -1.20 17.88
N GLU A 99 0.79 -0.20 18.52
CA GLU A 99 0.79 1.18 18.01
C GLU A 99 1.36 1.28 16.58
N TRP A 100 2.38 0.46 16.25
CA TRP A 100 2.93 0.40 14.90
C TRP A 100 1.88 -0.07 13.89
N VAL A 101 1.11 -1.11 14.23
CA VAL A 101 0.03 -1.63 13.38
C VAL A 101 -1.09 -0.61 13.25
N GLU A 102 -1.49 0.01 14.34
CA GLU A 102 -2.54 1.04 14.32
C GLU A 102 -2.16 2.22 13.43
N LYS A 103 -0.92 2.72 13.54
CA LYS A 103 -0.41 3.79 12.68
C LYS A 103 -0.30 3.39 11.22
N LEU A 104 0.08 2.14 10.93
CA LEU A 104 0.09 1.61 9.58
C LEU A 104 -1.31 1.71 8.94
N TYR A 105 -2.34 1.25 9.64
CA TYR A 105 -3.72 1.32 9.15
C TYR A 105 -4.27 2.74 9.08
N GLU A 106 -3.88 3.64 9.99
CA GLU A 106 -4.22 5.06 9.88
C GLU A 106 -3.68 5.66 8.57
N GLY A 107 -2.43 5.37 8.23
CA GLY A 107 -1.84 5.82 6.95
C GLY A 107 -2.53 5.22 5.72
N MET A 108 -2.93 3.94 5.79
CA MET A 108 -3.73 3.32 4.74
C MET A 108 -5.09 4.04 4.58
N CYS A 109 -5.78 4.32 5.70
CA CYS A 109 -7.06 5.02 5.69
C CYS A 109 -6.95 6.42 5.07
N GLU A 110 -5.93 7.20 5.43
CA GLU A 110 -5.72 8.53 4.83
C GLU A 110 -5.52 8.46 3.31
N ALA A 111 -4.76 7.48 2.82
CA ALA A 111 -4.61 7.28 1.39
C ALA A 111 -5.94 6.89 0.72
N MET A 112 -6.76 6.07 1.37
CA MET A 112 -8.08 5.71 0.85
C MET A 112 -9.08 6.88 0.89
N GLU A 113 -8.97 7.79 1.86
CA GLU A 113 -9.75 9.03 1.87
C GLU A 113 -9.46 9.91 0.65
N GLU A 114 -8.21 9.93 0.17
CA GLU A 114 -7.82 10.71 -1.00
C GLU A 114 -8.13 10.02 -2.33
N PHE A 115 -7.85 8.72 -2.43
CA PHE A 115 -7.90 7.98 -3.71
C PHE A 115 -9.10 7.06 -3.86
N GLY A 116 -9.87 6.87 -2.81
CA GLY A 116 -11.01 5.96 -2.79
C GLY A 116 -10.62 4.53 -2.40
N GLY A 117 -11.63 3.67 -2.38
CA GLY A 117 -11.52 2.27 -1.98
C GLY A 117 -11.73 2.04 -0.49
N GLU A 118 -11.79 0.78 -0.12
CA GLU A 118 -11.96 0.33 1.26
C GLU A 118 -11.23 -0.99 1.49
N ILE A 119 -10.78 -1.26 2.70
CA ILE A 119 -10.22 -2.56 3.07
C ILE A 119 -11.37 -3.54 3.28
N ILE A 120 -11.41 -4.61 2.49
CA ILE A 120 -12.47 -5.61 2.51
C ILE A 120 -12.05 -6.93 3.15
N GLY A 121 -10.79 -7.10 3.50
CA GLY A 121 -10.29 -8.31 4.11
C GLY A 121 -8.78 -8.39 4.08
N GLY A 122 -8.26 -9.56 4.42
CA GLY A 122 -6.84 -9.82 4.45
C GLY A 122 -6.52 -11.02 5.33
N ASP A 123 -5.25 -11.17 5.67
CA ASP A 123 -4.75 -12.23 6.52
C ASP A 123 -3.61 -11.72 7.40
N CYS A 124 -3.43 -12.31 8.58
CA CYS A 124 -2.37 -11.97 9.49
C CYS A 124 -1.65 -13.23 9.98
N THR A 125 -0.34 -13.26 9.84
CA THR A 125 0.48 -14.35 10.35
C THR A 125 1.74 -13.84 11.03
N SER A 126 2.39 -14.70 11.80
CA SER A 126 3.67 -14.36 12.43
C SER A 126 4.86 -14.68 11.53
N GLY A 127 5.94 -13.91 11.64
CA GLY A 127 7.19 -14.15 10.94
C GLY A 127 8.36 -13.40 11.58
N GLU A 128 9.54 -13.51 10.99
CA GLU A 128 10.76 -12.91 11.52
C GLU A 128 10.90 -11.42 11.18
N ARG A 129 10.30 -10.99 10.07
CA ARG A 129 10.33 -9.61 9.56
C ARG A 129 8.94 -9.16 9.21
N LYS A 130 8.71 -7.85 9.28
CA LYS A 130 7.45 -7.27 8.80
C LYS A 130 7.36 -7.39 7.28
N MET A 131 6.25 -7.91 6.81
CA MET A 131 5.89 -7.90 5.40
C MET A 131 4.42 -7.48 5.25
N ILE A 132 4.16 -6.66 4.27
CA ILE A 132 2.83 -6.15 3.96
C ILE A 132 2.54 -6.50 2.51
N SER A 133 1.45 -7.21 2.27
CA SER A 133 0.93 -7.53 0.94
C SER A 133 -0.38 -6.76 0.74
N ILE A 134 -0.45 -5.96 -0.30
CA ILE A 134 -1.69 -5.27 -0.67
C ILE A 134 -2.13 -5.80 -2.03
N THR A 135 -3.35 -6.32 -2.08
CA THR A 135 -4.02 -6.55 -3.37
C THR A 135 -5.07 -5.47 -3.54
N ALA A 136 -4.98 -4.73 -4.63
CA ALA A 136 -5.89 -3.65 -4.98
C ALA A 136 -6.78 -4.03 -6.15
N ILE A 137 -8.04 -3.61 -6.10
CA ILE A 137 -9.05 -3.85 -7.12
C ILE A 137 -9.62 -2.51 -7.58
N GLY A 138 -9.56 -2.29 -8.90
CA GLY A 138 -10.14 -1.11 -9.54
C GLY A 138 -11.08 -1.47 -10.67
N GLU A 139 -11.91 -0.53 -11.05
CA GLU A 139 -12.79 -0.62 -12.23
C GLU A 139 -12.28 0.25 -13.37
N MET A 140 -12.59 -0.17 -14.60
CA MET A 140 -12.36 0.64 -15.78
C MET A 140 -13.53 0.53 -16.77
N SER A 141 -13.91 1.66 -17.33
CA SER A 141 -14.96 1.76 -18.39
C SER A 141 -14.36 1.95 -19.79
N LYS A 142 -13.13 2.45 -19.87
CA LYS A 142 -12.41 2.73 -21.11
C LYS A 142 -11.48 1.57 -21.52
N PRO A 143 -10.89 1.60 -22.71
CA PRO A 143 -9.84 0.66 -23.06
C PRO A 143 -8.64 0.76 -22.11
N ARG A 144 -8.07 -0.39 -21.76
CA ARG A 144 -6.90 -0.47 -20.88
C ARG A 144 -5.71 0.31 -21.46
N LEU A 145 -5.08 1.12 -20.64
CA LEU A 145 -3.76 1.69 -20.94
C LEU A 145 -2.70 0.61 -20.76
N HIS A 146 -1.79 0.52 -21.71
CA HIS A 146 -0.73 -0.49 -21.68
C HIS A 146 0.58 0.13 -22.14
N ARG A 147 1.66 -0.10 -21.39
CA ARG A 147 3.00 0.47 -21.67
C ARG A 147 3.55 0.12 -23.06
N GLY A 148 3.11 -0.98 -23.65
CA GLY A 148 3.48 -1.42 -25.00
C GLY A 148 2.72 -0.73 -26.13
N ASN A 149 1.78 0.18 -25.85
CA ASN A 149 0.98 0.86 -26.87
C ASN A 149 1.62 2.14 -27.40
N ALA A 150 2.71 2.59 -26.78
CA ALA A 150 3.42 3.79 -27.21
C ALA A 150 4.05 3.61 -28.61
N LEU A 151 3.93 4.62 -29.45
CA LEU A 151 4.39 4.62 -30.84
C LEU A 151 5.42 5.74 -31.06
N PRO A 152 6.31 5.60 -32.04
CA PRO A 152 7.17 6.71 -32.45
C PRO A 152 6.34 7.93 -32.85
N GLY A 153 6.65 9.08 -32.24
CA GLY A 153 5.92 10.33 -32.42
C GLY A 153 4.96 10.69 -31.29
N ASP A 154 4.73 9.78 -30.33
CA ASP A 154 3.96 10.08 -29.12
C ASP A 154 4.72 11.05 -28.22
N TYR A 155 3.98 11.91 -27.51
CA TYR A 155 4.54 12.80 -26.51
C TYR A 155 4.90 12.05 -25.22
N ILE A 156 6.08 12.32 -24.66
CA ILE A 156 6.47 11.89 -23.33
C ILE A 156 6.08 12.98 -22.34
N VAL A 157 5.21 12.65 -21.40
CA VAL A 157 4.70 13.59 -20.38
C VAL A 157 5.16 13.16 -19.01
N SER A 158 5.58 14.11 -18.18
CA SER A 158 5.90 13.91 -16.77
C SER A 158 5.03 14.80 -15.90
N THR A 159 4.47 14.24 -14.82
CA THR A 159 3.58 14.95 -13.89
C THR A 159 4.31 15.58 -12.70
N GLY A 160 5.61 15.67 -12.73
CA GLY A 160 6.42 16.24 -11.65
C GLY A 160 7.90 16.04 -11.87
N PHE A 161 8.68 16.36 -10.83
CA PHE A 161 10.14 16.22 -10.88
C PHE A 161 10.55 14.76 -10.62
N HIS A 162 11.34 14.20 -11.51
CA HIS A 162 11.96 12.89 -11.30
C HIS A 162 13.10 12.98 -10.28
N GLY A 163 13.27 11.91 -9.48
CA GLY A 163 14.40 11.78 -8.56
C GLY A 163 14.17 12.30 -7.15
N LEU A 164 13.06 13.00 -6.85
CA LEU A 164 12.79 13.53 -5.50
C LEU A 164 12.75 12.42 -4.43
N SER A 165 12.11 11.29 -4.70
CA SER A 165 12.07 10.14 -3.78
C SER A 165 13.48 9.59 -3.52
N ARG A 166 14.31 9.46 -4.55
CA ARG A 166 15.71 9.00 -4.41
C ARG A 166 16.55 10.00 -3.63
N LEU A 167 16.37 11.30 -3.89
CA LEU A 167 17.05 12.36 -3.15
C LEU A 167 16.65 12.33 -1.67
N GLY A 168 15.34 12.22 -1.38
CA GLY A 168 14.84 12.11 -0.01
C GLY A 168 15.43 10.91 0.72
N LEU A 169 15.47 9.75 0.08
CA LEU A 169 16.10 8.55 0.64
C LEU A 169 17.59 8.77 0.93
N ALA A 170 18.33 9.35 -0.01
CA ALA A 170 19.76 9.61 0.17
C ALA A 170 20.02 10.57 1.35
N LEU A 171 19.17 11.58 1.54
CA LEU A 171 19.26 12.48 2.69
C LEU A 171 18.97 11.78 4.00
N LEU A 172 17.94 10.93 4.03
CA LEU A 172 17.56 10.17 5.23
C LEU A 172 18.59 9.10 5.62
N THR A 173 19.29 8.53 4.63
CA THR A 173 20.32 7.51 4.85
C THR A 173 21.72 8.08 4.96
N PHE A 174 21.87 9.41 4.96
CA PHE A 174 23.17 10.11 5.00
C PHE A 174 24.14 9.67 3.88
N GLU A 175 23.62 9.26 2.73
CA GLU A 175 24.45 8.95 1.57
C GLU A 175 25.17 10.20 1.07
N LYS A 176 26.44 10.06 0.64
CA LYS A 176 27.13 11.12 -0.06
C LYS A 176 26.48 11.35 -1.41
N LEU A 177 25.82 12.48 -1.56
CA LEU A 177 25.32 12.90 -2.87
C LEU A 177 26.48 13.26 -3.79
N PRO A 178 26.38 12.98 -5.09
CA PRO A 178 27.38 13.44 -6.07
C PRO A 178 27.55 14.95 -5.99
N SER A 179 28.76 15.44 -6.04
CA SER A 179 29.07 16.88 -5.94
C SER A 179 28.58 17.71 -7.15
N LYS A 180 28.16 17.04 -8.22
CA LYS A 180 27.48 17.61 -9.38
C LYS A 180 26.32 16.70 -9.76
N VAL A 181 25.11 17.21 -9.63
CA VAL A 181 23.95 16.65 -10.32
C VAL A 181 23.99 17.26 -11.72
N GLU A 182 24.49 16.52 -12.69
CA GLU A 182 24.30 16.88 -14.09
C GLU A 182 22.85 16.64 -14.42
N LEU A 183 22.07 17.72 -14.47
CA LEU A 183 20.72 17.70 -15.02
C LEU A 183 20.89 17.64 -16.55
N SER A 184 20.77 16.43 -17.10
CA SER A 184 20.65 16.21 -18.54
C SER A 184 19.20 16.24 -18.97
#